data_1bb524866443d6d6777c429b13fd44ed
#
_entry.id   1bb524866443d6d6777c429b13fd44ed
#
_cell.length_a   1.000
_cell.length_b   1.000
_cell.length_c   1.000
_cell.angle_alpha   90.00
_cell.angle_beta   90.00
_cell.angle_gamma   90.00
#
_symmetry.space_group_name_H-M   'P 1'
#
loop_
_entity.id
_entity.type
_entity.pdbx_description
1 polymer ?
#
loop_
_entity_poly.entity_id
_entity_poly.type
_entity_poly.pdbx_seq_one_letter_code
_entity_poly.pdbx_strand_id
1 'polypeptide(L)'
;MKPFSFEITSRFNDTLARTGIIRTPHGDIKTPAFIVVGTKANVKAMIPEMVKDVGAQAVLANAYHLYLQPGHELIEKAGYLGKFMHWDGPTFTDSGGFQVLSLGSGFKKVLAMSTDVDEEIAIAKKSSRHAWVDENGVMFKSHLDGSYHKFTPELSMQIQAGIGADITFAFDELTSLIDPYEYQVEALARTHAWAERSLAEVKRLRAARPDKPYQALFGVLQGANYEDLRKQTAEFLGAMDFDGYGIGGALEKETMAQTIQWVNQILPENKPRHLLGISEPDDIFAAIEQGIDTFDCVSPTRVARNGAAYTPFGRVNVRGRKYREMFAPIMDDCDCYTCKNYTAAYLCHLLHARESLAGTLLSIHNERFIVKLVDDIRASLEDGTFYEFRDSFLAKYYSKK
;
A
#
# COMPACT_ATOMS: atom_id res chain seq x y z
N MET A 1 -25.53 8.07 11.54
CA MET A 1 -24.30 7.26 11.63
C MET A 1 -23.18 8.03 10.96
N LYS A 2 -21.95 8.02 11.50
CA LYS A 2 -20.79 8.51 10.73
C LYS A 2 -20.68 7.65 9.46
N PRO A 3 -20.49 8.21 8.28
CA PRO A 3 -20.42 7.45 7.03
C PRO A 3 -19.14 6.63 6.90
N PHE A 4 -18.26 6.66 7.90
CA PHE A 4 -17.07 5.84 8.08
C PHE A 4 -17.05 5.27 9.49
N SER A 5 -16.80 3.97 9.61
CA SER A 5 -16.63 3.30 10.90
C SER A 5 -15.77 2.05 10.76
N PHE A 6 -15.17 1.64 11.88
CA PHE A 6 -14.47 0.36 12.00
C PHE A 6 -15.08 -0.43 13.16
N GLU A 7 -15.36 -1.71 12.91
CA GLU A 7 -15.91 -2.64 13.88
C GLU A 7 -15.00 -3.88 13.92
N ILE A 8 -14.50 -4.23 15.09
CA ILE A 8 -13.76 -5.48 15.31
C ILE A 8 -14.77 -6.60 15.47
N THR A 9 -14.70 -7.63 14.65
CA THR A 9 -15.62 -8.79 14.67
C THR A 9 -15.09 -9.96 15.47
N SER A 10 -13.76 -10.15 15.51
CA SER A 10 -13.09 -11.18 16.30
C SER A 10 -11.67 -10.77 16.68
N ARG A 11 -11.15 -11.38 17.75
CA ARG A 11 -9.75 -11.27 18.17
C ARG A 11 -9.15 -12.66 18.26
N PHE A 12 -7.88 -12.76 17.92
CA PHE A 12 -7.17 -14.03 17.93
C PHE A 12 -6.25 -14.13 19.16
N ASN A 13 -6.68 -14.95 20.13
CA ASN A 13 -5.96 -15.21 21.38
C ASN A 13 -5.49 -13.92 22.08
N ASP A 14 -4.33 -13.98 22.76
CA ASP A 14 -3.69 -12.83 23.44
C ASP A 14 -2.78 -12.02 22.50
N THR A 15 -3.01 -12.09 21.19
CA THR A 15 -2.27 -11.33 20.18
C THR A 15 -2.98 -10.02 19.83
N LEU A 16 -2.35 -9.19 18.99
CA LEU A 16 -2.99 -8.02 18.41
C LEU A 16 -3.79 -8.34 17.13
N ALA A 17 -3.71 -9.59 16.63
CA ALA A 17 -4.42 -10.02 15.44
C ALA A 17 -5.94 -10.00 15.64
N ARG A 18 -6.63 -9.51 14.64
CA ARG A 18 -8.08 -9.31 14.68
C ARG A 18 -8.71 -9.38 13.31
N THR A 19 -9.99 -9.69 13.25
CA THR A 19 -10.82 -9.47 12.09
C THR A 19 -11.78 -8.32 12.34
N GLY A 20 -12.25 -7.68 11.29
CA GLY A 20 -13.15 -6.53 11.41
C GLY A 20 -13.78 -6.12 10.09
N ILE A 21 -14.54 -5.02 10.14
CA ILE A 21 -15.18 -4.43 8.98
C ILE A 21 -14.94 -2.92 9.00
N ILE A 22 -14.30 -2.40 7.96
CA ILE A 22 -14.25 -0.97 7.68
C ILE A 22 -15.45 -0.65 6.80
N ARG A 23 -16.35 0.23 7.26
CA ARG A 23 -17.49 0.73 6.47
C ARG A 23 -17.11 2.05 5.83
N THR A 24 -17.33 2.16 4.52
CA THR A 24 -17.09 3.37 3.73
C THR A 24 -18.34 3.78 2.96
N PRO A 25 -18.42 5.00 2.41
CA PRO A 25 -19.54 5.40 1.55
C PRO A 25 -19.77 4.49 0.34
N HIS A 26 -18.72 3.82 -0.18
CA HIS A 26 -18.82 2.98 -1.39
C HIS A 26 -18.76 1.48 -1.09
N GLY A 27 -18.87 1.07 0.16
CA GLY A 27 -18.93 -0.34 0.54
C GLY A 27 -18.09 -0.69 1.75
N ASP A 28 -18.15 -1.96 2.14
CA ASP A 28 -17.47 -2.51 3.30
C ASP A 28 -16.17 -3.21 2.88
N ILE A 29 -15.16 -3.13 3.75
CA ILE A 29 -13.89 -3.88 3.61
C ILE A 29 -13.78 -4.81 4.82
N LYS A 30 -13.82 -6.12 4.57
CA LYS A 30 -13.56 -7.13 5.59
C LYS A 30 -12.05 -7.25 5.82
N THR A 31 -11.61 -7.02 7.05
CA THR A 31 -10.20 -7.03 7.42
C THR A 31 -9.78 -8.32 8.13
N PRO A 32 -8.52 -8.78 8.01
CA PRO A 32 -7.47 -8.21 7.16
C PRO A 32 -7.81 -8.21 5.67
N ALA A 33 -7.29 -7.22 4.91
CA ALA A 33 -7.52 -7.11 3.47
C ALA A 33 -6.28 -6.59 2.71
N PHE A 34 -6.03 -7.15 1.52
CA PHE A 34 -5.04 -6.60 0.58
C PHE A 34 -5.71 -5.58 -0.34
N ILE A 35 -5.15 -4.37 -0.39
CA ILE A 35 -5.65 -3.26 -1.21
C ILE A 35 -4.86 -3.23 -2.52
N VAL A 36 -5.54 -3.48 -3.63
CA VAL A 36 -4.92 -3.54 -4.95
C VAL A 36 -4.51 -2.15 -5.42
N VAL A 37 -3.29 -2.00 -5.95
CA VAL A 37 -2.76 -0.68 -6.29
C VAL A 37 -3.05 -0.31 -7.74
N GLY A 38 -3.82 0.75 -7.90
CA GLY A 38 -4.16 1.41 -9.16
C GLY A 38 -3.53 2.80 -9.30
N THR A 39 -2.20 2.90 -9.33
CA THR A 39 -1.38 4.12 -9.22
C THR A 39 -1.92 5.36 -9.94
N LYS A 40 -2.37 5.23 -11.19
CA LYS A 40 -2.88 6.35 -12.04
C LYS A 40 -4.36 6.13 -12.38
N ALA A 41 -5.19 5.85 -11.36
CA ALA A 41 -6.58 5.44 -11.56
C ALA A 41 -6.69 4.23 -12.51
N ASN A 42 -5.72 3.32 -12.43
CA ASN A 42 -5.66 2.12 -13.26
C ASN A 42 -4.77 1.06 -12.59
N VAL A 43 -5.32 -0.10 -12.30
CA VAL A 43 -4.55 -1.29 -11.94
C VAL A 43 -3.84 -1.77 -13.20
N LYS A 44 -2.51 -1.77 -13.18
CA LYS A 44 -1.73 -1.97 -14.40
C LYS A 44 -2.01 -3.30 -15.08
N ALA A 45 -2.35 -3.23 -16.36
CA ALA A 45 -2.70 -4.35 -17.22
C ALA A 45 -4.00 -5.09 -16.82
N MET A 46 -4.88 -4.46 -16.05
CA MET A 46 -6.18 -5.03 -15.67
C MET A 46 -7.30 -3.99 -15.85
N ILE A 47 -8.46 -4.42 -16.30
CA ILE A 47 -9.69 -3.62 -16.25
C ILE A 47 -10.38 -3.82 -14.89
N PRO A 48 -11.23 -2.89 -14.45
CA PRO A 48 -11.87 -2.95 -13.12
C PRO A 48 -12.66 -4.24 -12.86
N GLU A 49 -13.30 -4.80 -13.89
CA GLU A 49 -14.01 -6.08 -13.80
C GLU A 49 -13.08 -7.23 -13.39
N MET A 50 -11.88 -7.30 -13.99
CA MET A 50 -10.86 -8.30 -13.61
C MET A 50 -10.36 -8.08 -12.18
N VAL A 51 -10.29 -6.82 -11.73
CA VAL A 51 -9.92 -6.49 -10.35
C VAL A 51 -10.99 -6.95 -9.37
N LYS A 52 -12.28 -6.84 -9.73
CA LYS A 52 -13.38 -7.43 -8.94
C LYS A 52 -13.33 -8.96 -8.93
N ASP A 53 -13.11 -9.56 -10.09
CA ASP A 53 -13.09 -11.04 -10.25
C ASP A 53 -11.98 -11.71 -9.44
N VAL A 54 -10.86 -11.02 -9.19
CA VAL A 54 -9.82 -11.52 -8.28
C VAL A 54 -10.18 -11.38 -6.80
N GLY A 55 -11.33 -10.78 -6.47
CA GLY A 55 -11.83 -10.62 -5.10
C GLY A 55 -11.31 -9.38 -4.39
N ALA A 56 -10.73 -8.42 -5.11
CA ALA A 56 -10.28 -7.16 -4.52
C ALA A 56 -11.47 -6.40 -3.91
N GLN A 57 -11.34 -5.98 -2.66
CA GLN A 57 -12.39 -5.25 -1.95
C GLN A 57 -12.25 -3.74 -2.12
N ALA A 58 -11.03 -3.25 -2.38
CA ALA A 58 -10.73 -1.84 -2.55
C ALA A 58 -9.53 -1.64 -3.48
N VAL A 59 -9.39 -0.42 -4.02
CA VAL A 59 -8.24 -0.02 -4.82
C VAL A 59 -7.59 1.24 -4.25
N LEU A 60 -6.26 1.34 -4.39
CA LEU A 60 -5.49 2.51 -3.96
C LEU A 60 -4.89 3.22 -5.18
N ALA A 61 -5.10 4.54 -5.28
CA ALA A 61 -4.47 5.40 -6.28
C ALA A 61 -3.47 6.37 -5.64
N ASN A 62 -2.50 6.87 -6.42
CA ASN A 62 -1.49 7.78 -5.90
C ASN A 62 -1.82 9.23 -6.19
N ALA A 63 -1.97 10.04 -5.14
CA ALA A 63 -2.28 11.47 -5.24
C ALA A 63 -1.25 12.25 -6.06
N TYR A 64 0.05 11.99 -5.88
CA TYR A 64 1.11 12.62 -6.67
C TYR A 64 0.95 12.43 -8.17
N HIS A 65 0.72 11.19 -8.60
CA HIS A 65 0.57 10.90 -10.02
C HIS A 65 -0.69 11.50 -10.62
N LEU A 66 -1.79 11.47 -9.88
CA LEU A 66 -3.07 12.03 -10.32
C LEU A 66 -3.09 13.55 -10.28
N TYR A 67 -2.33 14.19 -9.39
CA TYR A 67 -2.11 15.64 -9.41
C TYR A 67 -1.38 16.09 -10.67
N LEU A 68 -0.28 15.42 -11.02
CA LEU A 68 0.50 15.77 -12.22
C LEU A 68 -0.26 15.45 -13.51
N GLN A 69 -1.03 14.38 -13.53
CA GLN A 69 -1.77 13.93 -14.71
C GLN A 69 -2.89 12.96 -14.31
N PRO A 70 -4.17 13.28 -14.59
CA PRO A 70 -4.68 14.37 -15.43
C PRO A 70 -4.97 15.68 -14.67
N GLY A 71 -4.71 15.74 -13.35
CA GLY A 71 -5.12 16.80 -12.44
C GLY A 71 -6.35 16.40 -11.63
N HIS A 72 -6.32 16.73 -10.33
CA HIS A 72 -7.40 16.34 -9.40
C HIS A 72 -8.73 17.06 -9.69
N GLU A 73 -8.70 18.27 -10.24
CA GLU A 73 -9.90 19.01 -10.63
C GLU A 73 -10.67 18.31 -11.80
N LEU A 74 -9.93 17.67 -12.71
CA LEU A 74 -10.55 16.89 -13.79
C LEU A 74 -11.22 15.65 -13.23
N ILE A 75 -10.58 14.96 -12.27
CA ILE A 75 -11.15 13.78 -11.61
C ILE A 75 -12.40 14.15 -10.82
N GLU A 76 -12.39 15.31 -10.12
CA GLU A 76 -13.57 15.83 -9.42
C GLU A 76 -14.73 16.08 -10.40
N LYS A 77 -14.47 16.73 -11.53
CA LYS A 77 -15.48 16.97 -12.58
C LYS A 77 -16.02 15.69 -13.19
N ALA A 78 -15.20 14.64 -13.26
CA ALA A 78 -15.62 13.31 -13.74
C ALA A 78 -16.48 12.53 -12.73
N GLY A 79 -16.64 13.04 -11.50
CA GLY A 79 -17.41 12.43 -10.43
C GLY A 79 -16.58 11.54 -9.51
N TYR A 80 -15.34 11.94 -9.26
CA TYR A 80 -14.35 11.31 -8.38
C TYR A 80 -13.71 10.02 -8.92
N LEU A 81 -12.73 9.51 -8.16
CA LEU A 81 -11.85 8.41 -8.55
C LEU A 81 -12.62 7.17 -9.02
N GLY A 82 -13.58 6.70 -8.23
CA GLY A 82 -14.35 5.49 -8.54
C GLY A 82 -15.05 5.60 -9.89
N LYS A 83 -15.80 6.70 -10.11
CA LYS A 83 -16.49 6.92 -11.38
C LYS A 83 -15.52 7.14 -12.54
N PHE A 84 -14.41 7.87 -12.30
CA PHE A 84 -13.39 8.14 -13.31
C PHE A 84 -12.72 6.85 -13.83
N MET A 85 -12.45 5.89 -12.94
CA MET A 85 -11.80 4.61 -13.30
C MET A 85 -12.76 3.43 -13.47
N HIS A 86 -14.07 3.67 -13.41
CA HIS A 86 -15.12 2.63 -13.49
C HIS A 86 -15.03 1.58 -12.35
N TRP A 87 -14.73 2.03 -11.14
CA TRP A 87 -14.69 1.22 -9.93
C TRP A 87 -15.79 1.69 -8.95
N ASP A 88 -16.66 0.78 -8.52
CA ASP A 88 -17.83 1.09 -7.66
C ASP A 88 -17.62 0.72 -6.18
N GLY A 89 -16.47 0.14 -5.83
CA GLY A 89 -16.11 -0.21 -4.46
C GLY A 89 -15.31 0.87 -3.74
N PRO A 90 -14.89 0.61 -2.49
CA PRO A 90 -14.03 1.49 -1.69
C PRO A 90 -12.74 1.87 -2.38
N THR A 91 -12.28 3.10 -2.13
CA THR A 91 -11.06 3.65 -2.70
C THR A 91 -10.15 4.27 -1.65
N PHE A 92 -8.85 4.17 -1.87
CA PHE A 92 -7.80 4.81 -1.09
C PHE A 92 -6.99 5.77 -1.97
N THR A 93 -6.43 6.82 -1.36
CA THR A 93 -5.31 7.57 -1.94
C THR A 93 -4.19 7.68 -0.92
N ASP A 94 -2.94 7.64 -1.38
CA ASP A 94 -1.81 8.04 -0.54
C ASP A 94 -1.73 9.58 -0.40
N SER A 95 -0.82 10.07 0.45
CA SER A 95 -0.58 11.50 0.65
C SER A 95 0.19 12.17 -0.50
N GLY A 96 0.86 11.38 -1.36
CA GLY A 96 1.84 11.83 -2.34
C GLY A 96 3.25 12.06 -1.77
N GLY A 97 3.44 12.05 -0.45
CA GLY A 97 4.72 12.32 0.22
C GLY A 97 5.83 11.37 -0.19
N PHE A 98 5.54 10.06 -0.24
CA PHE A 98 6.48 9.05 -0.70
C PHE A 98 7.04 9.34 -2.10
N GLN A 99 6.18 9.63 -3.08
CA GLN A 99 6.58 9.81 -4.47
C GLN A 99 7.37 11.12 -4.65
N VAL A 100 6.96 12.17 -3.98
CA VAL A 100 7.64 13.47 -3.98
C VAL A 100 9.08 13.31 -3.51
N LEU A 101 9.29 12.59 -2.42
CA LEU A 101 10.61 12.37 -1.83
C LEU A 101 11.41 11.31 -2.60
N SER A 102 10.80 10.18 -2.95
CA SER A 102 11.48 9.06 -3.61
C SER A 102 11.90 9.34 -5.05
N LEU A 103 11.08 10.05 -5.82
CA LEU A 103 11.39 10.42 -7.20
C LEU A 103 12.34 11.61 -7.26
N GLY A 104 12.30 12.50 -6.24
CA GLY A 104 13.15 13.69 -6.15
C GLY A 104 14.56 13.41 -5.63
N SER A 105 14.77 12.37 -4.85
CA SER A 105 16.06 12.08 -4.18
C SER A 105 16.88 10.94 -4.79
N GLY A 106 16.42 10.34 -5.89
CA GLY A 106 17.10 9.16 -6.46
C GLY A 106 16.88 7.87 -5.64
N PHE A 107 15.91 7.83 -4.78
CA PHE A 107 15.54 6.81 -3.80
C PHE A 107 15.28 5.39 -4.38
N LYS A 108 15.37 5.19 -5.67
CA LYS A 108 15.11 3.88 -6.30
C LYS A 108 15.93 2.72 -5.73
N LYS A 109 17.04 3.02 -5.04
CA LYS A 109 17.91 2.01 -4.42
C LYS A 109 17.69 1.87 -2.90
N VAL A 110 17.17 2.86 -2.22
CA VAL A 110 16.99 2.86 -0.75
C VAL A 110 15.85 1.97 -0.28
N LEU A 111 14.92 1.65 -1.17
CA LEU A 111 13.83 0.68 -0.91
C LEU A 111 14.18 -0.76 -1.34
N ALA A 112 15.31 -0.97 -2.01
CA ALA A 112 15.85 -2.31 -2.15
C ALA A 112 16.56 -2.63 -0.83
N MET A 113 15.96 -3.49 -0.02
CA MET A 113 16.51 -4.08 1.21
C MET A 113 17.81 -4.87 0.89
N SER A 114 18.90 -4.19 0.57
CA SER A 114 20.21 -4.81 0.32
C SER A 114 21.26 -4.19 1.23
N THR A 115 22.04 -5.07 1.83
CA THR A 115 22.99 -4.83 2.91
C THR A 115 24.35 -4.24 2.48
N ASP A 116 24.51 -3.71 1.26
CA ASP A 116 25.77 -3.10 0.80
C ASP A 116 25.74 -1.57 0.95
N VAL A 117 25.96 -1.13 2.20
CA VAL A 117 25.85 0.26 2.64
C VAL A 117 26.88 1.20 1.99
N ASP A 118 28.08 0.73 1.67
CA ASP A 118 29.20 1.60 1.22
C ASP A 118 29.07 2.08 -0.23
N GLU A 119 28.53 1.27 -1.14
CA GLU A 119 28.26 1.69 -2.53
C GLU A 119 27.04 2.62 -2.63
N GLU A 120 26.04 2.46 -1.76
CA GLU A 120 24.81 3.25 -1.74
C GLU A 120 25.04 4.67 -1.27
N ILE A 121 25.89 4.88 -0.25
CA ILE A 121 26.30 6.19 0.25
C ILE A 121 27.04 7.01 -0.84
N ALA A 122 27.87 6.36 -1.62
CA ALA A 122 28.62 7.01 -2.70
C ALA A 122 27.72 7.43 -3.88
N ILE A 123 26.64 6.70 -4.15
CA ILE A 123 25.65 7.01 -5.20
C ILE A 123 24.67 8.09 -4.75
N ALA A 124 24.22 8.08 -3.50
CA ALA A 124 23.36 9.11 -2.93
C ALA A 124 24.02 10.50 -2.92
N LYS A 125 25.33 10.57 -2.72
CA LYS A 125 26.13 11.82 -2.81
C LYS A 125 26.31 12.36 -4.23
N LYS A 126 26.07 11.53 -5.26
CA LYS A 126 26.25 11.91 -6.69
C LYS A 126 24.97 12.27 -7.42
N SER A 127 23.79 11.99 -6.88
CA SER A 127 22.54 12.34 -7.53
C SER A 127 22.16 13.78 -7.18
N SER A 128 21.91 14.59 -8.19
CA SER A 128 21.31 15.92 -8.00
C SER A 128 19.97 15.74 -7.29
N ARG A 129 19.83 16.29 -6.08
CA ARG A 129 18.55 16.30 -5.35
C ARG A 129 17.52 17.05 -6.18
N HIS A 130 16.41 16.41 -6.49
CA HIS A 130 15.27 17.03 -7.17
C HIS A 130 14.08 17.28 -6.22
N ALA A 131 14.29 17.11 -4.91
CA ALA A 131 13.33 17.43 -3.87
C ALA A 131 14.03 18.11 -2.67
N TRP A 132 13.36 19.11 -2.09
CA TRP A 132 13.82 19.88 -0.94
C TRP A 132 12.67 19.97 0.08
N VAL A 133 12.96 19.62 1.31
CA VAL A 133 12.02 19.65 2.44
C VAL A 133 12.25 20.92 3.25
N ASP A 134 11.18 21.60 3.61
CA ASP A 134 11.17 22.68 4.62
C ASP A 134 9.96 22.51 5.56
N GLU A 135 9.85 23.37 6.58
CA GLU A 135 8.73 23.32 7.54
C GLU A 135 7.35 23.47 6.88
N ASN A 136 7.28 24.03 5.69
CA ASN A 136 6.03 24.28 4.98
C ASN A 136 5.63 23.12 4.05
N GLY A 137 6.56 22.23 3.70
CA GLY A 137 6.28 21.12 2.79
C GLY A 137 7.48 20.70 1.97
N VAL A 138 7.24 20.15 0.79
CA VAL A 138 8.27 19.61 -0.10
C VAL A 138 8.20 20.28 -1.47
N MET A 139 9.30 20.89 -1.88
CA MET A 139 9.50 21.36 -3.26
C MET A 139 10.08 20.22 -4.09
N PHE A 140 9.52 19.95 -5.26
CA PHE A 140 10.03 18.92 -6.16
C PHE A 140 9.92 19.30 -7.62
N LYS A 141 10.69 18.61 -8.45
CA LYS A 141 10.67 18.75 -9.90
C LYS A 141 9.82 17.64 -10.53
N SER A 142 8.81 18.02 -11.31
CA SER A 142 7.96 17.07 -12.05
C SER A 142 8.80 16.22 -13.02
N HIS A 143 8.59 14.92 -12.98
CA HIS A 143 9.23 13.98 -13.91
C HIS A 143 8.59 13.97 -15.31
N LEU A 144 7.44 14.65 -15.48
CA LEU A 144 6.74 14.71 -16.76
C LEU A 144 7.28 15.83 -17.65
N ASP A 145 7.43 17.02 -17.09
CA ASP A 145 7.73 18.25 -17.84
C ASP A 145 8.86 19.08 -17.24
N GLY A 146 9.38 18.69 -16.07
CA GLY A 146 10.45 19.39 -15.39
C GLY A 146 10.02 20.64 -14.62
N SER A 147 8.73 20.95 -14.52
CA SER A 147 8.21 22.08 -13.73
C SER A 147 8.43 21.85 -12.23
N TYR A 148 8.55 22.96 -11.48
CA TYR A 148 8.68 22.91 -10.02
C TYR A 148 7.31 23.04 -9.37
N HIS A 149 7.06 22.17 -8.36
CA HIS A 149 5.84 22.12 -7.57
C HIS A 149 6.19 22.10 -6.09
N LYS A 150 5.33 22.69 -5.26
CA LYS A 150 5.45 22.61 -3.81
C LYS A 150 4.24 21.89 -3.25
N PHE A 151 4.44 20.71 -2.63
CA PHE A 151 3.43 20.04 -1.83
C PHE A 151 3.50 20.56 -0.41
N THR A 152 2.35 20.96 0.12
CA THR A 152 2.13 21.25 1.54
C THR A 152 1.07 20.30 2.07
N PRO A 153 0.94 20.14 3.39
CA PRO A 153 -0.15 19.38 3.98
C PRO A 153 -1.53 19.78 3.45
N GLU A 154 -1.78 21.09 3.35
CA GLU A 154 -3.07 21.61 2.86
C GLU A 154 -3.30 21.24 1.40
N LEU A 155 -2.28 21.41 0.54
CA LEU A 155 -2.41 21.06 -0.88
C LEU A 155 -2.62 19.57 -1.08
N SER A 156 -1.92 18.70 -0.31
CA SER A 156 -2.14 17.26 -0.35
C SER A 156 -3.59 16.92 0.01
N MET A 157 -4.16 17.53 1.05
CA MET A 157 -5.56 17.32 1.42
C MET A 157 -6.53 17.82 0.35
N GLN A 158 -6.26 18.96 -0.29
CA GLN A 158 -7.06 19.50 -1.39
C GLN A 158 -7.03 18.59 -2.61
N ILE A 159 -5.86 18.05 -2.97
CA ILE A 159 -5.69 17.09 -4.05
C ILE A 159 -6.51 15.81 -3.76
N GLN A 160 -6.36 15.23 -2.56
CA GLN A 160 -7.10 14.03 -2.18
C GLN A 160 -8.61 14.28 -2.10
N ALA A 161 -9.03 15.48 -1.68
CA ALA A 161 -10.43 15.88 -1.69
C ALA A 161 -11.01 16.00 -3.12
N GLY A 162 -10.20 16.47 -4.08
CA GLY A 162 -10.57 16.51 -5.50
C GLY A 162 -10.57 15.13 -6.16
N ILE A 163 -9.66 14.24 -5.76
CA ILE A 163 -9.66 12.84 -6.20
C ILE A 163 -10.89 12.10 -5.65
N GLY A 164 -11.29 12.37 -4.41
CA GLY A 164 -12.55 11.89 -3.84
C GLY A 164 -12.53 10.41 -3.41
N ALA A 165 -11.38 9.90 -2.93
CA ALA A 165 -11.30 8.56 -2.36
C ALA A 165 -11.98 8.48 -0.98
N ASP A 166 -12.42 7.28 -0.57
CA ASP A 166 -13.06 7.04 0.73
C ASP A 166 -12.09 7.19 1.90
N ILE A 167 -10.85 6.74 1.70
CA ILE A 167 -9.77 6.75 2.71
C ILE A 167 -8.57 7.51 2.14
N THR A 168 -8.09 8.48 2.92
CA THR A 168 -6.99 9.38 2.58
C THR A 168 -5.94 9.36 3.68
N PHE A 169 -4.71 9.77 3.38
CA PHE A 169 -3.62 9.81 4.34
C PHE A 169 -3.10 11.23 4.55
N ALA A 170 -2.79 11.56 5.80
CA ALA A 170 -2.14 12.82 6.15
C ALA A 170 -0.77 12.92 5.47
N PHE A 171 -0.37 14.14 5.11
CA PHE A 171 0.93 14.38 4.50
C PHE A 171 2.05 14.20 5.52
N ASP A 172 3.08 13.45 5.14
CA ASP A 172 4.17 13.01 6.01
C ASP A 172 5.52 13.14 5.32
N GLU A 173 6.60 13.19 6.12
CA GLU A 173 7.97 13.12 5.62
C GLU A 173 8.51 11.70 5.75
N LEU A 174 8.65 11.02 4.63
CA LEU A 174 9.34 9.73 4.59
C LEU A 174 10.84 9.93 4.73
N THR A 175 11.47 9.24 5.68
CA THR A 175 12.92 9.17 5.84
C THR A 175 13.47 7.81 5.40
N SER A 176 14.78 7.76 5.20
CA SER A 176 15.52 6.54 4.91
C SER A 176 16.09 5.94 6.18
N LEU A 177 16.30 4.62 6.21
CA LEU A 177 16.98 3.93 7.33
C LEU A 177 18.44 4.36 7.52
N ILE A 178 19.07 4.94 6.48
CA ILE A 178 20.45 5.46 6.55
C ILE A 178 20.52 6.92 7.02
N ASP A 179 19.39 7.60 7.17
CA ASP A 179 19.38 8.96 7.72
C ASP A 179 19.73 8.91 9.23
N PRO A 180 20.57 9.83 9.71
CA PRO A 180 21.00 9.83 11.12
C PRO A 180 19.82 10.09 12.07
N TYR A 181 19.94 9.62 13.31
CA TYR A 181 18.91 9.73 14.34
C TYR A 181 18.41 11.17 14.52
N GLU A 182 19.32 12.12 14.55
CA GLU A 182 18.98 13.56 14.72
C GLU A 182 18.06 14.05 13.59
N TYR A 183 18.32 13.61 12.34
CA TYR A 183 17.44 13.93 11.22
C TYR A 183 16.08 13.22 11.32
N GLN A 184 16.05 11.97 11.83
CA GLN A 184 14.80 11.27 12.11
C GLN A 184 13.93 12.05 13.11
N VAL A 185 14.54 12.61 14.17
CA VAL A 185 13.85 13.44 15.16
C VAL A 185 13.27 14.70 14.51
N GLU A 186 14.05 15.41 13.69
CA GLU A 186 13.58 16.61 12.99
C GLU A 186 12.44 16.30 12.00
N ALA A 187 12.59 15.24 11.21
CA ALA A 187 11.57 14.79 10.24
C ALA A 187 10.28 14.34 10.94
N LEU A 188 10.41 13.70 12.11
CA LEU A 188 9.25 13.32 12.92
C LEU A 188 8.51 14.54 13.45
N ALA A 189 9.22 15.56 13.94
CA ALA A 189 8.62 16.81 14.40
C ALA A 189 7.87 17.51 13.25
N ARG A 190 8.44 17.56 12.02
CA ARG A 190 7.74 18.07 10.84
C ARG A 190 6.51 17.24 10.49
N THR A 191 6.62 15.91 10.50
CA THR A 191 5.48 15.01 10.25
C THR A 191 4.35 15.25 11.24
N HIS A 192 4.63 15.47 12.52
CA HIS A 192 3.63 15.82 13.54
C HIS A 192 2.94 17.16 13.23
N ALA A 193 3.72 18.20 12.93
CA ALA A 193 3.16 19.51 12.57
C ALA A 193 2.33 19.42 11.26
N TRP A 194 2.76 18.61 10.29
CA TRP A 194 2.01 18.38 9.05
C TRP A 194 0.74 17.55 9.26
N ALA A 195 0.74 16.63 10.22
CA ALA A 195 -0.45 15.88 10.61
C ALA A 195 -1.54 16.80 11.19
N GLU A 196 -1.16 17.75 12.08
CA GLU A 196 -2.08 18.77 12.61
C GLU A 196 -2.67 19.64 11.50
N ARG A 197 -1.84 20.12 10.59
CA ARG A 197 -2.25 20.95 9.43
C ARG A 197 -3.16 20.16 8.47
N SER A 198 -2.83 18.88 8.19
CA SER A 198 -3.65 17.99 7.37
C SER A 198 -5.05 17.81 7.98
N LEU A 199 -5.11 17.55 9.28
CA LEU A 199 -6.37 17.36 10.01
C LEU A 199 -7.21 18.63 10.02
N ALA A 200 -6.58 19.80 10.23
CA ALA A 200 -7.23 21.11 10.19
C ALA A 200 -7.82 21.40 8.80
N GLU A 201 -7.05 21.13 7.73
CA GLU A 201 -7.50 21.37 6.36
C GLU A 201 -8.65 20.42 5.97
N VAL A 202 -8.60 19.14 6.33
CA VAL A 202 -9.71 18.21 6.08
C VAL A 202 -10.99 18.67 6.81
N LYS A 203 -10.88 19.14 8.07
CA LYS A 203 -12.04 19.70 8.79
C LYS A 203 -12.60 20.93 8.07
N ARG A 204 -11.74 21.82 7.59
CA ARG A 204 -12.13 22.99 6.78
C ARG A 204 -12.83 22.59 5.48
N LEU A 205 -12.25 21.61 4.74
CA LEU A 205 -12.82 21.12 3.48
C LEU A 205 -14.19 20.43 3.69
N ARG A 206 -14.33 19.62 4.74
CA ARG A 206 -15.61 18.99 5.09
C ARG A 206 -16.69 20.03 5.41
N ALA A 207 -16.34 21.07 6.18
CA ALA A 207 -17.27 22.16 6.51
C ALA A 207 -17.68 22.99 5.27
N ALA A 208 -16.74 23.20 4.34
CA ALA A 208 -17.01 23.95 3.10
C ALA A 208 -17.78 23.14 2.04
N ARG A 209 -17.84 21.81 2.17
CA ARG A 209 -18.43 20.91 1.18
C ARG A 209 -19.32 19.83 1.87
N PRO A 210 -20.38 20.22 2.59
CA PRO A 210 -21.22 19.30 3.37
C PRO A 210 -21.96 18.26 2.53
N ASP A 211 -22.15 18.54 1.24
CA ASP A 211 -22.85 17.64 0.30
C ASP A 211 -21.94 16.58 -0.33
N LYS A 212 -20.63 16.62 -0.03
CA LYS A 212 -19.69 15.64 -0.56
C LYS A 212 -19.63 14.40 0.33
N PRO A 213 -19.36 13.21 -0.26
CA PRO A 213 -19.12 11.99 0.52
C PRO A 213 -18.06 12.20 1.59
N TYR A 214 -18.22 11.54 2.72
CA TYR A 214 -17.21 11.57 3.78
C TYR A 214 -15.94 10.86 3.31
N GLN A 215 -14.82 11.52 3.47
CA GLN A 215 -13.50 10.94 3.27
C GLN A 215 -12.83 10.76 4.63
N ALA A 216 -12.48 9.52 4.98
CA ALA A 216 -11.74 9.23 6.19
C ALA A 216 -10.28 9.69 6.04
N LEU A 217 -9.71 10.27 7.11
CA LEU A 217 -8.30 10.66 7.16
C LEU A 217 -7.52 9.76 8.11
N PHE A 218 -6.49 9.11 7.59
CA PHE A 218 -5.56 8.30 8.38
C PHE A 218 -4.30 9.10 8.69
N GLY A 219 -3.89 9.15 9.97
CA GLY A 219 -2.60 9.70 10.38
C GLY A 219 -1.47 8.75 9.97
N VAL A 220 -0.34 9.28 9.51
CA VAL A 220 0.79 8.46 9.06
C VAL A 220 1.91 8.47 10.10
N LEU A 221 2.24 7.28 10.61
CA LEU A 221 3.29 7.09 11.61
C LEU A 221 4.65 6.92 10.92
N GLN A 222 5.63 7.70 11.33
CA GLN A 222 7.03 7.63 10.93
C GLN A 222 7.91 7.29 12.14
N GLY A 223 9.25 7.30 12.02
CA GLY A 223 10.18 7.04 13.13
C GLY A 223 11.21 5.95 12.82
N ALA A 224 11.34 5.55 11.54
CA ALA A 224 12.27 4.51 11.07
C ALA A 224 12.22 3.24 11.95
N ASN A 225 13.36 2.71 12.41
CA ASN A 225 13.45 1.55 13.31
C ASN A 225 13.73 1.96 14.78
N TYR A 226 13.47 3.22 15.16
CA TYR A 226 13.70 3.69 16.51
C TYR A 226 12.46 3.56 17.38
N GLU A 227 12.54 2.74 18.43
CA GLU A 227 11.42 2.44 19.31
C GLU A 227 10.82 3.67 19.96
N ASP A 228 11.68 4.55 20.48
CA ASP A 228 11.27 5.81 21.12
C ASP A 228 10.51 6.72 20.17
N LEU A 229 10.99 6.90 18.93
CA LEU A 229 10.33 7.71 17.92
C LEU A 229 9.00 7.08 17.46
N ARG A 230 8.95 5.75 17.32
CA ARG A 230 7.72 5.02 16.97
C ARG A 230 6.67 5.14 18.06
N LYS A 231 7.06 5.02 19.34
CA LYS A 231 6.14 5.21 20.46
C LYS A 231 5.69 6.66 20.58
N GLN A 232 6.60 7.62 20.46
CA GLN A 232 6.26 9.04 20.45
C GLN A 232 5.24 9.40 19.38
N THR A 233 5.42 8.92 18.12
CA THR A 233 4.45 9.19 17.05
C THR A 233 3.11 8.50 17.30
N ALA A 234 3.10 7.29 17.88
CA ALA A 234 1.87 6.58 18.21
C ALA A 234 1.06 7.29 19.30
N GLU A 235 1.72 7.80 20.33
CA GLU A 235 1.10 8.61 21.40
C GLU A 235 0.55 9.93 20.82
N PHE A 236 1.35 10.64 20.03
CA PHE A 236 0.97 11.93 19.46
C PHE A 236 -0.23 11.81 18.51
N LEU A 237 -0.14 10.95 17.49
CA LEU A 237 -1.22 10.77 16.52
C LEU A 237 -2.43 10.04 17.13
N GLY A 238 -2.19 9.12 18.09
CA GLY A 238 -3.23 8.41 18.80
C GLY A 238 -4.16 9.31 19.61
N ALA A 239 -3.66 10.45 20.09
CA ALA A 239 -4.43 11.47 20.79
C ALA A 239 -5.22 12.40 19.83
N MET A 240 -4.96 12.34 18.53
CA MET A 240 -5.63 13.18 17.53
C MET A 240 -6.89 12.50 16.96
N ASP A 241 -7.79 13.30 16.38
CA ASP A 241 -9.08 12.83 15.83
C ASP A 241 -8.93 12.29 14.39
N PHE A 242 -7.99 11.36 14.17
CA PHE A 242 -7.89 10.61 12.93
C PHE A 242 -8.92 9.48 12.87
N ASP A 243 -9.35 9.12 11.67
CA ASP A 243 -10.29 8.02 11.43
C ASP A 243 -9.59 6.64 11.46
N GLY A 244 -8.28 6.60 11.24
CA GLY A 244 -7.42 5.43 11.25
C GLY A 244 -5.94 5.81 11.19
N TYR A 245 -5.07 4.84 11.03
CA TYR A 245 -3.62 5.05 11.02
C TYR A 245 -2.94 4.30 9.89
N GLY A 246 -1.98 4.96 9.23
CA GLY A 246 -1.05 4.36 8.29
C GLY A 246 0.32 4.18 8.94
N ILE A 247 0.86 2.98 8.91
CA ILE A 247 2.23 2.72 9.37
C ILE A 247 3.14 2.86 8.16
N GLY A 248 3.87 3.97 8.12
CA GLY A 248 4.77 4.34 7.06
C GLY A 248 6.23 4.16 7.44
N GLY A 249 7.10 4.55 6.51
CA GLY A 249 8.54 4.50 6.66
C GLY A 249 9.18 3.29 6.01
N ALA A 250 10.50 3.37 5.81
CA ALA A 250 11.29 2.21 5.50
C ALA A 250 11.38 1.33 6.75
N LEU A 251 10.98 0.08 6.63
CA LEU A 251 11.04 -0.91 7.71
C LEU A 251 12.03 -2.02 7.30
N GLU A 252 12.96 -2.33 8.17
CA GLU A 252 13.79 -3.52 8.00
C GLU A 252 12.93 -4.77 8.20
N LYS A 253 13.16 -5.76 7.36
CA LYS A 253 12.37 -7.00 7.40
C LYS A 253 12.45 -7.69 8.77
N GLU A 254 13.64 -7.72 9.36
CA GLU A 254 13.93 -8.41 10.61
C GLU A 254 13.25 -7.75 11.82
N THR A 255 13.03 -6.44 11.78
CA THR A 255 12.47 -5.65 12.89
C THR A 255 11.05 -5.17 12.63
N MET A 256 10.49 -5.41 11.44
CA MET A 256 9.18 -4.91 11.02
C MET A 256 8.06 -5.30 12.00
N ALA A 257 7.96 -6.58 12.36
CA ALA A 257 6.95 -7.06 13.29
C ALA A 257 7.04 -6.35 14.66
N GLN A 258 8.26 -6.19 15.17
CA GLN A 258 8.51 -5.48 16.44
C GLN A 258 8.13 -4.01 16.35
N THR A 259 8.47 -3.36 15.24
CA THR A 259 8.12 -1.95 15.00
C THR A 259 6.60 -1.74 14.94
N ILE A 260 5.89 -2.64 14.27
CA ILE A 260 4.41 -2.62 14.23
C ILE A 260 3.83 -2.83 15.63
N GLN A 261 4.39 -3.76 16.41
CA GLN A 261 3.95 -4.04 17.77
C GLN A 261 4.08 -2.80 18.67
N TRP A 262 5.20 -2.09 18.65
CA TRP A 262 5.41 -0.89 19.45
C TRP A 262 4.32 0.16 19.25
N VAL A 263 3.93 0.42 17.99
CA VAL A 263 2.92 1.43 17.71
C VAL A 263 1.50 0.92 17.98
N ASN A 264 1.22 -0.35 17.64
CA ASN A 264 -0.13 -0.91 17.76
C ASN A 264 -0.56 -1.19 19.20
N GLN A 265 0.38 -1.32 20.15
CA GLN A 265 0.09 -1.39 21.58
C GLN A 265 -0.36 -0.04 22.17
N ILE A 266 -0.05 1.07 21.49
CA ILE A 266 -0.36 2.43 21.96
C ILE A 266 -1.59 3.00 21.21
N LEU A 267 -1.70 2.73 19.92
CA LEU A 267 -2.77 3.27 19.09
C LEU A 267 -4.17 2.81 19.56
N PRO A 268 -5.20 3.70 19.47
CA PRO A 268 -6.58 3.33 19.75
C PRO A 268 -7.02 2.06 19.02
N GLU A 269 -7.51 1.08 19.76
CA GLU A 269 -7.88 -0.22 19.22
C GLU A 269 -9.09 -0.15 18.25
N ASN A 270 -10.00 0.77 18.50
CA ASN A 270 -11.21 0.98 17.69
C ASN A 270 -10.99 1.73 16.38
N LYS A 271 -9.74 1.87 15.95
CA LYS A 271 -9.34 2.50 14.67
C LYS A 271 -8.63 1.49 13.79
N PRO A 272 -8.89 1.50 12.46
CA PRO A 272 -8.19 0.61 11.53
C PRO A 272 -6.73 1.05 11.31
N ARG A 273 -5.88 0.07 11.00
CA ARG A 273 -4.43 0.23 10.81
C ARG A 273 -4.02 -0.30 9.44
N HIS A 274 -3.39 0.54 8.66
CA HIS A 274 -2.92 0.24 7.31
C HIS A 274 -1.39 0.20 7.28
N LEU A 275 -0.80 -0.86 6.73
CA LEU A 275 0.65 -0.98 6.53
C LEU A 275 0.99 -0.75 5.07
N LEU A 276 1.80 0.26 4.80
CA LEU A 276 2.12 0.69 3.44
C LEU A 276 3.20 -0.17 2.79
N GLY A 277 2.96 -0.62 1.56
CA GLY A 277 3.99 -1.17 0.66
C GLY A 277 4.39 -2.63 0.86
N ILE A 278 3.63 -3.46 1.57
CA ILE A 278 3.98 -4.84 1.94
C ILE A 278 3.20 -5.89 1.14
N SER A 279 3.90 -6.91 0.62
CA SER A 279 3.29 -8.02 -0.14
C SER A 279 4.00 -9.37 -0.05
N GLU A 280 5.12 -9.49 0.68
CA GLU A 280 5.73 -10.79 0.90
C GLU A 280 4.90 -11.59 1.93
N PRO A 281 4.64 -12.89 1.70
CA PRO A 281 3.75 -13.67 2.57
C PRO A 281 4.15 -13.70 4.04
N ASP A 282 5.43 -13.87 4.34
CA ASP A 282 5.94 -13.87 5.72
C ASP A 282 5.72 -12.51 6.40
N ASP A 283 5.93 -11.41 5.68
CA ASP A 283 5.69 -10.06 6.17
C ASP A 283 4.18 -9.82 6.42
N ILE A 284 3.31 -10.34 5.54
CA ILE A 284 1.85 -10.26 5.70
C ILE A 284 1.40 -10.99 6.97
N PHE A 285 1.84 -12.25 7.18
CA PHE A 285 1.51 -13.00 8.40
C PHE A 285 1.98 -12.27 9.65
N ALA A 286 3.24 -11.81 9.66
CA ALA A 286 3.82 -11.09 10.78
C ALA A 286 3.08 -9.78 11.07
N ALA A 287 2.72 -9.01 10.05
CA ALA A 287 1.98 -7.77 10.19
C ALA A 287 0.57 -7.99 10.76
N ILE A 288 -0.16 -9.01 10.27
CA ILE A 288 -1.50 -9.36 10.77
C ILE A 288 -1.43 -9.79 12.24
N GLU A 289 -0.45 -10.62 12.62
CA GLU A 289 -0.23 -11.03 14.01
C GLU A 289 -0.04 -9.83 14.93
N GLN A 290 0.57 -8.74 14.42
CA GLN A 290 0.74 -7.49 15.14
C GLN A 290 -0.40 -6.47 14.93
N GLY A 291 -1.56 -6.90 14.42
CA GLY A 291 -2.80 -6.12 14.40
C GLY A 291 -2.95 -5.15 13.23
N ILE A 292 -2.36 -5.45 12.08
CA ILE A 292 -2.62 -4.73 10.83
C ILE A 292 -3.93 -5.20 10.21
N ASP A 293 -4.75 -4.25 9.76
CA ASP A 293 -6.06 -4.51 9.16
C ASP A 293 -6.01 -4.48 7.63
N THR A 294 -5.17 -3.62 7.05
CA THR A 294 -5.07 -3.50 5.59
C THR A 294 -3.62 -3.25 5.16
N PHE A 295 -3.27 -3.66 3.95
CA PHE A 295 -1.97 -3.38 3.31
C PHE A 295 -2.13 -3.20 1.81
N ASP A 296 -1.17 -2.51 1.22
CA ASP A 296 -1.10 -2.33 -0.23
C ASP A 296 0.29 -2.68 -0.76
N CYS A 297 0.38 -3.07 -2.01
CA CYS A 297 1.65 -3.13 -2.73
C CYS A 297 1.46 -3.20 -4.25
N VAL A 298 2.34 -2.54 -4.98
CA VAL A 298 2.38 -2.64 -6.47
C VAL A 298 3.05 -3.92 -6.96
N SER A 299 3.65 -4.71 -6.06
CA SER A 299 4.50 -5.87 -6.41
C SER A 299 3.76 -6.92 -7.26
N PRO A 300 2.51 -7.33 -6.96
CA PRO A 300 1.85 -8.38 -7.74
C PRO A 300 1.79 -8.07 -9.23
N THR A 301 1.31 -6.89 -9.63
CA THR A 301 1.28 -6.49 -11.05
C THR A 301 2.66 -6.14 -11.60
N ARG A 302 3.59 -5.65 -10.76
CA ARG A 302 4.96 -5.32 -11.20
C ARG A 302 5.71 -6.57 -11.61
N VAL A 303 5.73 -7.61 -10.75
CA VAL A 303 6.44 -8.86 -11.05
C VAL A 303 5.77 -9.63 -12.18
N ALA A 304 4.44 -9.59 -12.28
CA ALA A 304 3.66 -10.16 -13.39
C ALA A 304 4.12 -9.63 -14.75
N ARG A 305 4.21 -8.31 -14.90
CA ARG A 305 4.68 -7.68 -16.14
C ARG A 305 6.14 -8.00 -16.49
N ASN A 306 6.92 -8.41 -15.51
CA ASN A 306 8.29 -8.91 -15.68
C ASN A 306 8.36 -10.43 -15.92
N GLY A 307 7.21 -11.11 -15.99
CA GLY A 307 7.11 -12.54 -16.28
C GLY A 307 7.21 -13.46 -15.08
N ALA A 308 7.06 -12.93 -13.86
CA ALA A 308 7.02 -13.73 -12.64
C ALA A 308 5.59 -13.99 -12.16
N ALA A 309 5.34 -15.21 -11.69
CA ALA A 309 4.10 -15.64 -11.07
C ALA A 309 4.33 -16.08 -9.62
N TYR A 310 3.35 -15.83 -8.75
CA TYR A 310 3.29 -16.42 -7.42
C TYR A 310 2.80 -17.86 -7.50
N THR A 311 3.38 -18.74 -6.70
CA THR A 311 2.94 -20.12 -6.54
C THR A 311 3.04 -20.54 -5.08
N PRO A 312 2.43 -21.66 -4.64
CA PRO A 312 2.61 -22.16 -3.29
C PRO A 312 4.06 -22.51 -2.92
N PHE A 313 4.96 -22.57 -3.92
CA PHE A 313 6.39 -22.87 -3.77
C PHE A 313 7.28 -21.65 -4.05
N GLY A 314 6.75 -20.45 -3.83
CA GLY A 314 7.44 -19.19 -4.07
C GLY A 314 7.19 -18.61 -5.46
N ARG A 315 7.90 -17.53 -5.76
CA ARG A 315 7.83 -16.86 -7.06
C ARG A 315 8.61 -17.63 -8.12
N VAL A 316 8.02 -17.76 -9.30
CA VAL A 316 8.62 -18.46 -10.44
C VAL A 316 8.69 -17.54 -11.67
N ASN A 317 9.76 -17.68 -12.45
CA ASN A 317 9.86 -16.98 -13.73
C ASN A 317 9.27 -17.86 -14.84
N VAL A 318 8.14 -17.45 -15.38
CA VAL A 318 7.39 -18.20 -16.41
C VAL A 318 8.09 -18.21 -17.77
N ARG A 319 9.13 -17.40 -18.00
CA ARG A 319 10.00 -17.49 -19.18
C ARG A 319 10.87 -18.74 -19.19
N GLY A 320 10.97 -19.45 -18.07
CA GLY A 320 11.83 -20.61 -17.91
C GLY A 320 11.49 -21.76 -18.87
N ARG A 321 12.55 -22.51 -19.30
CA ARG A 321 12.41 -23.60 -20.29
C ARG A 321 11.37 -24.64 -19.89
N LYS A 322 11.21 -24.93 -18.60
CA LYS A 322 10.25 -25.93 -18.08
C LYS A 322 8.78 -25.60 -18.42
N TYR A 323 8.47 -24.32 -18.65
CA TYR A 323 7.10 -23.87 -18.96
C TYR A 323 6.75 -23.97 -20.46
N ARG A 324 7.72 -24.14 -21.35
CA ARG A 324 7.48 -24.18 -22.81
C ARG A 324 6.53 -25.29 -23.26
N GLU A 325 6.55 -26.41 -22.56
CA GLU A 325 5.74 -27.59 -22.85
C GLU A 325 4.81 -27.94 -21.67
N MET A 326 4.59 -27.02 -20.74
CA MET A 326 3.67 -27.20 -19.63
C MET A 326 2.25 -26.85 -20.09
N PHE A 327 1.53 -27.84 -20.61
CA PHE A 327 0.15 -27.72 -21.09
C PHE A 327 -0.88 -27.80 -19.96
N ALA A 328 -0.48 -27.48 -18.75
CA ALA A 328 -1.29 -27.30 -17.55
C ALA A 328 -1.26 -25.82 -17.13
N PRO A 329 -2.14 -25.35 -16.23
CA PRO A 329 -2.07 -24.01 -15.68
C PRO A 329 -0.77 -23.80 -14.86
N ILE A 330 -0.46 -22.54 -14.51
CA ILE A 330 0.68 -22.24 -13.62
C ILE A 330 0.49 -22.90 -12.25
N MET A 331 -0.75 -22.99 -11.78
CA MET A 331 -1.15 -23.52 -10.48
C MET A 331 -2.51 -24.25 -10.64
N ASP A 332 -2.53 -25.54 -10.38
CA ASP A 332 -3.70 -26.40 -10.59
C ASP A 332 -4.90 -26.02 -9.72
N ASP A 333 -4.64 -25.66 -8.44
CA ASP A 333 -5.68 -25.31 -7.47
C ASP A 333 -6.08 -23.83 -7.49
N CYS A 334 -5.61 -23.06 -8.50
CA CYS A 334 -5.92 -21.63 -8.60
C CYS A 334 -7.24 -21.41 -9.34
N ASP A 335 -8.15 -20.68 -8.70
CA ASP A 335 -9.46 -20.36 -9.26
C ASP A 335 -9.51 -19.10 -10.14
N CYS A 336 -8.35 -18.45 -10.40
CA CYS A 336 -8.32 -17.25 -11.22
C CYS A 336 -8.64 -17.51 -12.69
N TYR A 337 -9.08 -16.45 -13.39
CA TYR A 337 -9.39 -16.53 -14.81
C TYR A 337 -8.23 -17.09 -15.65
N THR A 338 -7.00 -16.70 -15.34
CA THR A 338 -5.80 -17.16 -16.07
C THR A 338 -5.61 -18.66 -15.95
N CYS A 339 -5.62 -19.21 -14.74
CA CYS A 339 -5.40 -20.64 -14.52
C CYS A 339 -6.54 -21.52 -15.03
N LYS A 340 -7.79 -20.99 -15.04
CA LYS A 340 -8.94 -21.72 -15.60
C LYS A 340 -8.93 -21.82 -17.13
N ASN A 341 -8.26 -20.87 -17.81
CA ASN A 341 -8.43 -20.74 -19.27
C ASN A 341 -7.13 -20.89 -20.06
N TYR A 342 -5.95 -20.77 -19.41
CA TYR A 342 -4.66 -20.73 -20.12
C TYR A 342 -3.64 -21.65 -19.51
N THR A 343 -2.82 -22.24 -20.37
CA THR A 343 -1.68 -23.08 -19.97
C THR A 343 -0.44 -22.24 -19.70
N ALA A 344 0.46 -22.75 -18.88
CA ALA A 344 1.77 -22.12 -18.64
C ALA A 344 2.61 -22.03 -19.92
N ALA A 345 2.46 -23.00 -20.84
CA ALA A 345 3.10 -22.98 -22.16
C ALA A 345 2.68 -21.76 -22.98
N TYR A 346 1.39 -21.43 -22.99
CA TYR A 346 0.88 -20.25 -23.70
C TYR A 346 1.43 -18.95 -23.08
N LEU A 347 1.41 -18.84 -21.75
CA LEU A 347 1.98 -17.69 -21.04
C LEU A 347 3.48 -17.53 -21.30
N CYS A 348 4.22 -18.63 -21.30
CA CYS A 348 5.63 -18.66 -21.66
C CYS A 348 5.86 -18.16 -23.11
N HIS A 349 5.02 -18.60 -24.05
CA HIS A 349 5.05 -18.12 -25.44
C HIS A 349 4.80 -16.61 -25.52
N LEU A 350 3.73 -16.10 -24.90
CA LEU A 350 3.41 -14.67 -24.91
C LEU A 350 4.54 -13.80 -24.33
N LEU A 351 5.19 -14.27 -23.26
CA LEU A 351 6.32 -13.58 -22.65
C LEU A 351 7.55 -13.53 -23.59
N HIS A 352 7.82 -14.60 -24.34
CA HIS A 352 8.89 -14.61 -25.32
C HIS A 352 8.57 -13.76 -26.55
N ALA A 353 7.32 -13.77 -26.99
CA ALA A 353 6.81 -12.93 -28.07
C ALA A 353 6.66 -11.45 -27.67
N ARG A 354 6.83 -11.12 -26.37
CA ARG A 354 6.66 -9.77 -25.79
C ARG A 354 5.25 -9.21 -25.95
N GLU A 355 4.25 -10.10 -25.96
CA GLU A 355 2.85 -9.71 -26.04
C GLU A 355 2.37 -9.12 -24.71
N SER A 356 1.65 -8.00 -24.76
CA SER A 356 1.14 -7.32 -23.57
C SER A 356 0.12 -8.17 -22.78
N LEU A 357 -0.57 -9.08 -23.45
CA LEU A 357 -1.52 -10.03 -22.85
C LEU A 357 -0.87 -10.89 -21.74
N ALA A 358 0.43 -11.21 -21.88
CA ALA A 358 1.16 -11.91 -20.82
C ALA A 358 1.11 -11.16 -19.49
N GLY A 359 1.31 -9.83 -19.53
CA GLY A 359 1.23 -8.97 -18.36
C GLY A 359 -0.16 -8.95 -17.73
N THR A 360 -1.22 -8.94 -18.55
CA THR A 360 -2.61 -8.99 -18.08
C THR A 360 -2.91 -10.31 -17.37
N LEU A 361 -2.64 -11.43 -18.04
CA LEU A 361 -2.94 -12.76 -17.50
C LEU A 361 -2.16 -13.05 -16.21
N LEU A 362 -0.87 -12.70 -16.18
CA LEU A 362 -0.06 -12.87 -14.96
C LEU A 362 -0.47 -11.91 -13.83
N SER A 363 -0.93 -10.68 -14.15
CA SER A 363 -1.45 -9.76 -13.14
C SER A 363 -2.72 -10.29 -12.48
N ILE A 364 -3.66 -10.83 -13.26
CA ILE A 364 -4.87 -11.50 -12.75
C ILE A 364 -4.48 -12.63 -11.79
N HIS A 365 -3.53 -13.47 -12.18
CA HIS A 365 -3.07 -14.59 -11.34
C HIS A 365 -2.42 -14.10 -10.04
N ASN A 366 -1.51 -13.15 -10.13
CA ASN A 366 -0.76 -12.67 -8.97
C ASN A 366 -1.64 -11.89 -7.97
N GLU A 367 -2.55 -11.04 -8.47
CA GLU A 367 -3.50 -10.33 -7.60
C GLU A 367 -4.45 -11.32 -6.91
N ARG A 368 -4.97 -12.31 -7.65
CA ARG A 368 -5.81 -13.36 -7.04
C ARG A 368 -5.05 -14.13 -5.96
N PHE A 369 -3.77 -14.46 -6.20
CA PHE A 369 -2.96 -15.19 -5.24
C PHE A 369 -2.82 -14.42 -3.91
N ILE A 370 -2.49 -13.14 -3.95
CA ILE A 370 -2.30 -12.32 -2.74
C ILE A 370 -3.64 -12.02 -2.06
N VAL A 371 -4.68 -11.67 -2.81
CA VAL A 371 -6.01 -11.42 -2.24
C VAL A 371 -6.52 -12.66 -1.55
N LYS A 372 -6.43 -13.83 -2.22
CA LYS A 372 -6.84 -15.10 -1.63
C LYS A 372 -6.03 -15.47 -0.39
N LEU A 373 -4.71 -15.26 -0.41
CA LEU A 373 -3.87 -15.51 0.78
C LEU A 373 -4.38 -14.73 1.99
N VAL A 374 -4.69 -13.44 1.82
CA VAL A 374 -5.18 -12.61 2.93
C VAL A 374 -6.59 -13.01 3.35
N ASP A 375 -7.45 -13.43 2.40
CA ASP A 375 -8.77 -13.98 2.73
C ASP A 375 -8.65 -15.29 3.53
N ASP A 376 -7.74 -16.19 3.15
CA ASP A 376 -7.47 -17.43 3.87
C ASP A 376 -6.87 -17.17 5.28
N ILE A 377 -6.01 -16.15 5.41
CA ILE A 377 -5.51 -15.70 6.72
C ILE A 377 -6.67 -15.20 7.58
N ARG A 378 -7.57 -14.37 7.04
CA ARG A 378 -8.75 -13.90 7.78
C ARG A 378 -9.61 -15.06 8.27
N ALA A 379 -9.89 -16.02 7.41
CA ALA A 379 -10.64 -17.23 7.79
C ALA A 379 -9.93 -18.02 8.89
N SER A 380 -8.61 -18.19 8.80
CA SER A 380 -7.83 -18.92 9.82
C SER A 380 -7.80 -18.22 11.19
N LEU A 381 -7.92 -16.88 11.23
CA LEU A 381 -8.10 -16.13 12.47
C LEU A 381 -9.49 -16.41 13.09
N GLU A 382 -10.53 -16.48 12.27
CA GLU A 382 -11.91 -16.77 12.71
C GLU A 382 -12.06 -18.22 13.20
N ASP A 383 -11.40 -19.16 12.53
CA ASP A 383 -11.42 -20.60 12.84
C ASP A 383 -10.44 -21.00 13.97
N GLY A 384 -9.54 -20.09 14.39
CA GLY A 384 -8.52 -20.35 15.40
C GLY A 384 -7.30 -21.15 14.91
N THR A 385 -7.14 -21.33 13.58
CA THR A 385 -6.08 -22.13 12.96
C THR A 385 -4.93 -21.30 12.37
N PHE A 386 -4.81 -20.03 12.75
CA PHE A 386 -3.86 -19.07 12.15
C PHE A 386 -2.41 -19.57 12.16
N TYR A 387 -1.91 -20.08 13.28
CA TYR A 387 -0.51 -20.52 13.38
C TYR A 387 -0.25 -21.77 12.54
N GLU A 388 -1.18 -22.73 12.51
CA GLU A 388 -1.08 -23.95 11.70
C GLU A 388 -1.07 -23.60 10.21
N PHE A 389 -1.95 -22.68 9.79
CA PHE A 389 -2.00 -22.19 8.41
C PHE A 389 -0.71 -21.45 8.04
N ARG A 390 -0.26 -20.50 8.87
CA ARG A 390 0.98 -19.75 8.67
C ARG A 390 2.17 -20.67 8.46
N ASP A 391 2.40 -21.59 9.41
CA ASP A 391 3.58 -22.44 9.43
C ASP A 391 3.59 -23.41 8.24
N SER A 392 2.42 -23.99 7.92
CA SER A 392 2.26 -24.84 6.73
C SER A 392 2.50 -24.09 5.42
N PHE A 393 1.91 -22.88 5.30
CA PHE A 393 2.07 -22.05 4.11
C PHE A 393 3.51 -21.60 3.91
N LEU A 394 4.15 -21.04 4.93
CA LEU A 394 5.52 -20.51 4.85
C LEU A 394 6.55 -21.64 4.62
N ALA A 395 6.40 -22.79 5.27
CA ALA A 395 7.26 -23.96 5.03
C ALA A 395 7.19 -24.39 3.56
N LYS A 396 6.01 -24.37 2.94
CA LYS A 396 5.82 -24.70 1.53
C LYS A 396 6.36 -23.60 0.60
N TYR A 397 6.03 -22.32 0.89
CA TYR A 397 6.40 -21.20 0.05
C TYR A 397 7.92 -20.97 -0.03
N TYR A 398 8.63 -21.17 1.07
CA TYR A 398 10.09 -21.02 1.17
C TYR A 398 10.88 -22.33 1.08
N SER A 399 10.24 -23.45 0.75
CA SER A 399 10.88 -24.78 0.69
C SER A 399 12.06 -24.90 -0.30
N LYS A 400 12.21 -23.94 -1.23
CA LYS A 400 13.23 -23.97 -2.30
C LYS A 400 14.34 -22.91 -2.14
N LYS A 401 14.49 -22.34 -0.96
CA LYS A 401 15.62 -21.45 -0.68
C LYS A 401 16.80 -22.19 -0.10
#